data_88e79053ab6108d7a6b88e7991b59fbc
#
_entry.id   88e79053ab6108d7a6b88e7991b59fbc
#
_cell.length_a   1.000
_cell.length_b   1.000
_cell.length_c   1.000
_cell.angle_alpha   90.00
_cell.angle_beta   90.00
_cell.angle_gamma   90.00
#
_symmetry.space_group_name_H-M   'P 1'
#
loop_
_entity.id
_entity.type
_entity.pdbx_description
1 polymer ?
#
loop_
_entity_poly.entity_id
_entity_poly.type
_entity_poly.pdbx_seq_one_letter_code
_entity_poly.pdbx_strand_id
1 'polypeptide(L)'
;MIIDARREAPRAPVECDVCIVGAGAAGITLARSLDRPSRSICVLEGGGLAVKRSTQSLLAGECALDYPPLEGTRAAALGGSTSVWSGWCRPLDGIDFERRAELPHSGWPIALEELQPFYAQAHEVLQLGRYSYGCEEWERASGATRLPLSDHEISSILFRQSAVKFGATYRSELATTRSVCIYTHANVMALKFSPEARCVSAIEVATTAPGSTFEVRPRIAVLAGGGIENARLLLLSSRGGERGPGNPRGVVGRYFTEHGYVDSASYVPARPEDSLKFYTEQAAGQEGHIRTGRGALSVPHSRQRREGLLNCAMFFRPAYESHPAFKDPRVQSVLSAWDMLKGCALADRPWTRLACGAAAPLALSQALWSKLRRGGQTRAREWRMRTLFECAPDPNNRIELSGTCDALGRPVARVHWRMREADVRSVVRSHRILDAALRSAGLGHLQLRGEEPAEWLAAAEPGRHHMGATRMHADPAQGVVDRNCRVHGIDNLFVAGSSVFPSGGFANPTLTVVALTLRLASALSN
;
A
#
# COMPACT_ATOMS: atom_id res chain seq x y z
N MET A 1 13.45 -2.47 -22.87
CA MET A 1 12.89 -3.68 -23.54
C MET A 1 12.04 -4.47 -22.54
N ILE A 2 10.93 -5.12 -22.97
CA ILE A 2 10.11 -5.98 -22.09
C ILE A 2 9.99 -7.37 -22.75
N ILE A 3 10.45 -8.41 -22.06
CA ILE A 3 10.58 -9.78 -22.56
C ILE A 3 9.73 -10.74 -21.74
N ASP A 4 8.96 -11.62 -22.37
CA ASP A 4 8.29 -12.75 -21.68
C ASP A 4 9.31 -13.91 -21.52
N ALA A 5 9.81 -14.08 -20.30
CA ALA A 5 10.86 -15.08 -20.02
C ALA A 5 10.42 -16.54 -20.27
N ARG A 6 9.12 -16.82 -20.36
CA ARG A 6 8.62 -18.17 -20.74
C ARG A 6 8.88 -18.50 -22.21
N ARG A 7 9.04 -17.48 -23.06
CA ARG A 7 9.27 -17.61 -24.50
C ARG A 7 10.72 -17.41 -24.87
N GLU A 8 11.37 -16.45 -24.20
CA GLU A 8 12.71 -15.99 -24.51
C GLU A 8 13.54 -15.92 -23.21
N ALA A 9 13.74 -17.07 -22.55
CA ALA A 9 14.63 -17.17 -21.40
C ALA A 9 16.10 -17.02 -21.85
N PRO A 10 16.93 -16.26 -21.11
CA PRO A 10 18.37 -16.20 -21.37
C PRO A 10 19.01 -17.59 -21.31
N ARG A 11 19.86 -17.93 -22.29
CA ARG A 11 20.60 -19.20 -22.32
C ARG A 11 21.91 -19.16 -21.55
N ALA A 12 22.43 -17.96 -21.30
CA ALA A 12 23.62 -17.69 -20.49
C ALA A 12 23.24 -16.79 -19.31
N PRO A 13 24.03 -16.76 -18.23
CA PRO A 13 23.83 -15.80 -17.15
C PRO A 13 23.73 -14.36 -17.66
N VAL A 14 22.78 -13.60 -17.13
CA VAL A 14 22.61 -12.19 -17.45
C VAL A 14 23.48 -11.36 -16.53
N GLU A 15 24.54 -10.77 -17.07
CA GLU A 15 25.37 -9.80 -16.32
C GLU A 15 24.72 -8.42 -16.37
N CYS A 16 24.62 -7.73 -15.22
CA CYS A 16 24.08 -6.36 -15.16
C CYS A 16 24.65 -5.55 -14.01
N ASP A 17 24.63 -4.23 -14.15
CA ASP A 17 25.06 -3.33 -13.08
C ASP A 17 24.04 -3.33 -11.93
N VAL A 18 22.74 -3.33 -12.25
CA VAL A 18 21.68 -3.34 -11.25
C VAL A 18 20.62 -4.37 -11.64
N CYS A 19 20.33 -5.30 -10.72
CA CYS A 19 19.15 -6.17 -10.81
C CYS A 19 18.08 -5.73 -9.82
N ILE A 20 16.87 -5.48 -10.31
CA ILE A 20 15.69 -5.08 -9.51
C ILE A 20 14.70 -6.24 -9.51
N VAL A 21 14.39 -6.77 -8.33
CA VAL A 21 13.45 -7.88 -8.15
C VAL A 21 12.06 -7.33 -7.81
N GLY A 22 11.16 -7.36 -8.78
CA GLY A 22 9.80 -6.82 -8.72
C GLY A 22 9.63 -5.53 -9.51
N ALA A 23 8.62 -5.50 -10.38
CA ALA A 23 8.26 -4.33 -11.20
C ALA A 23 6.99 -3.63 -10.68
N GLY A 24 6.88 -3.46 -9.36
CA GLY A 24 5.87 -2.63 -8.70
C GLY A 24 6.24 -1.15 -8.70
N ALA A 25 5.56 -0.33 -7.87
CA ALA A 25 5.84 1.10 -7.75
C ALA A 25 7.31 1.39 -7.44
N ALA A 26 7.92 0.68 -6.49
CA ALA A 26 9.32 0.84 -6.16
C ALA A 26 10.25 0.45 -7.32
N GLY A 27 10.06 -0.76 -7.89
CA GLY A 27 10.94 -1.25 -8.95
C GLY A 27 10.89 -0.40 -10.22
N ILE A 28 9.72 0.02 -10.66
CA ILE A 28 9.55 0.91 -11.83
C ILE A 28 10.15 2.29 -11.54
N THR A 29 9.90 2.86 -10.36
CA THR A 29 10.52 4.15 -9.98
C THR A 29 12.04 4.05 -10.01
N LEU A 30 12.61 2.99 -9.43
CA LEU A 30 14.05 2.79 -9.39
C LEU A 30 14.65 2.61 -10.79
N ALA A 31 14.05 1.75 -11.61
CA ALA A 31 14.50 1.50 -12.97
C ALA A 31 14.53 2.79 -13.81
N ARG A 32 13.48 3.61 -13.72
CA ARG A 32 13.39 4.91 -14.40
C ARG A 32 14.43 5.91 -13.88
N SER A 33 14.64 5.98 -12.57
CA SER A 33 15.57 6.93 -11.96
C SER A 33 17.03 6.58 -12.20
N LEU A 34 17.35 5.30 -12.42
CA LEU A 34 18.71 4.82 -12.72
C LEU A 34 18.99 4.69 -14.21
N ASP A 35 17.98 4.89 -15.08
CA ASP A 35 18.11 4.78 -16.54
C ASP A 35 19.15 5.78 -17.08
N ARG A 36 20.24 5.26 -17.58
CA ARG A 36 21.29 6.02 -18.26
C ARG A 36 22.08 5.10 -19.23
N PRO A 37 22.60 5.60 -20.35
CA PRO A 37 23.25 4.78 -21.38
C PRO A 37 24.43 3.93 -20.88
N SER A 38 25.12 4.37 -19.82
CA SER A 38 26.29 3.70 -19.24
C SER A 38 25.95 2.63 -18.20
N ARG A 39 24.68 2.31 -17.97
CA ARG A 39 24.24 1.39 -16.92
C ARG A 39 23.31 0.32 -17.49
N SER A 40 23.59 -0.93 -17.23
CA SER A 40 22.71 -2.06 -17.56
C SER A 40 21.80 -2.40 -16.36
N ILE A 41 20.49 -2.35 -16.58
CA ILE A 41 19.47 -2.60 -15.55
C ILE A 41 18.62 -3.80 -15.98
N CYS A 42 18.60 -4.84 -15.15
CA CYS A 42 17.73 -6.00 -15.29
C CYS A 42 16.59 -5.90 -14.27
N VAL A 43 15.34 -5.99 -14.71
CA VAL A 43 14.15 -6.03 -13.83
C VAL A 43 13.50 -7.39 -13.97
N LEU A 44 13.26 -8.07 -12.84
CA LEU A 44 12.63 -9.39 -12.78
C LEU A 44 11.23 -9.25 -12.19
N GLU A 45 10.19 -9.53 -12.99
CA GLU A 45 8.78 -9.49 -12.57
C GLU A 45 8.16 -10.89 -12.67
N GLY A 46 7.61 -11.38 -11.54
CA GLY A 46 6.98 -12.71 -11.49
C GLY A 46 5.69 -12.81 -12.28
N GLY A 47 4.96 -11.70 -12.42
CA GLY A 47 3.74 -11.60 -13.23
C GLY A 47 3.99 -11.24 -14.70
N GLY A 48 2.90 -11.10 -15.44
CA GLY A 48 2.91 -10.62 -16.83
C GLY A 48 2.54 -9.14 -16.94
N LEU A 49 2.10 -8.70 -18.12
CA LEU A 49 1.64 -7.33 -18.34
C LEU A 49 0.30 -7.03 -17.66
N ALA A 50 -0.47 -8.06 -17.33
CA ALA A 50 -1.74 -7.98 -16.62
C ALA A 50 -1.82 -9.06 -15.56
N VAL A 51 -2.63 -8.82 -14.52
CA VAL A 51 -2.90 -9.80 -13.47
C VAL A 51 -3.61 -11.02 -14.08
N LYS A 52 -3.06 -12.21 -13.85
CA LYS A 52 -3.64 -13.49 -14.28
C LYS A 52 -3.69 -14.46 -13.12
N ARG A 53 -4.72 -15.32 -13.08
CA ARG A 53 -4.89 -16.31 -12.01
C ARG A 53 -3.65 -17.20 -11.84
N SER A 54 -3.04 -17.64 -12.94
CA SER A 54 -1.86 -18.51 -12.92
C SER A 54 -0.61 -17.88 -12.26
N THR A 55 -0.42 -16.57 -12.40
CA THR A 55 0.67 -15.84 -11.72
C THR A 55 0.25 -15.39 -10.33
N GLN A 56 -1.03 -15.06 -10.16
CA GLN A 56 -1.57 -14.62 -8.88
C GLN A 56 -1.53 -15.73 -7.82
N SER A 57 -1.75 -17.00 -8.23
CA SER A 57 -1.66 -18.16 -7.33
C SER A 57 -0.26 -18.38 -6.73
N LEU A 58 0.81 -17.88 -7.35
CA LEU A 58 2.17 -17.91 -6.79
C LEU A 58 2.35 -16.99 -5.58
N LEU A 59 1.41 -16.07 -5.37
CA LEU A 59 1.34 -15.21 -4.19
C LEU A 59 0.49 -15.81 -3.07
N ALA A 60 -0.11 -16.98 -3.25
CA ALA A 60 -0.84 -17.67 -2.20
C ALA A 60 0.06 -17.94 -0.99
N GLY A 61 -0.54 -18.06 0.17
CA GLY A 61 0.15 -18.33 1.42
C GLY A 61 -0.81 -18.60 2.55
N GLU A 62 -0.30 -18.73 3.74
CA GLU A 62 -1.05 -19.01 4.96
C GLU A 62 -1.21 -17.75 5.80
N CYS A 63 -2.39 -17.56 6.36
CA CYS A 63 -2.71 -16.47 7.28
C CYS A 63 -3.83 -16.89 8.24
N ALA A 64 -4.11 -16.09 9.25
CA ALA A 64 -5.26 -16.30 10.13
C ALA A 64 -6.59 -16.24 9.35
N LEU A 65 -7.64 -16.89 9.87
CA LEU A 65 -8.94 -16.98 9.19
C LEU A 65 -9.63 -15.62 8.96
N ASP A 66 -9.36 -14.67 9.83
CA ASP A 66 -9.87 -13.29 9.77
C ASP A 66 -9.03 -12.36 8.86
N TYR A 67 -7.90 -12.85 8.34
CA TYR A 67 -7.07 -12.13 7.38
C TYR A 67 -7.43 -12.52 5.94
N PRO A 68 -7.54 -11.56 5.02
CA PRO A 68 -7.86 -11.88 3.62
C PRO A 68 -6.81 -12.82 2.99
N PRO A 69 -7.22 -13.74 2.08
CA PRO A 69 -6.28 -14.59 1.35
C PRO A 69 -5.15 -13.78 0.74
N LEU A 70 -3.89 -14.19 0.96
CA LEU A 70 -2.71 -13.36 0.64
C LEU A 70 -2.64 -12.98 -0.85
N GLU A 71 -3.03 -13.86 -1.75
CA GLU A 71 -3.11 -13.60 -3.19
C GLU A 71 -4.17 -12.55 -3.55
N GLY A 72 -5.15 -12.31 -2.67
CA GLY A 72 -6.17 -11.25 -2.82
C GLY A 72 -5.74 -9.88 -2.30
N THR A 73 -4.58 -9.78 -1.65
CA THR A 73 -4.10 -8.53 -1.02
C THR A 73 -3.05 -7.79 -1.83
N ARG A 74 -2.55 -8.37 -2.91
CA ARG A 74 -1.48 -7.84 -3.77
C ARG A 74 -1.62 -8.35 -5.20
N ALA A 75 -0.89 -7.77 -6.15
CA ALA A 75 -1.00 -8.12 -7.56
C ALA A 75 0.35 -8.51 -8.17
N ALA A 76 0.38 -9.66 -8.87
CA ALA A 76 1.52 -10.14 -9.66
C ALA A 76 1.36 -9.70 -11.13
N ALA A 77 1.88 -8.53 -11.46
CA ALA A 77 1.90 -7.98 -12.82
C ALA A 77 2.86 -6.78 -12.88
N LEU A 78 3.25 -6.38 -14.08
CA LEU A 78 3.93 -5.12 -14.31
C LEU A 78 3.13 -3.96 -13.72
N GLY A 79 3.73 -3.20 -12.79
CA GLY A 79 3.07 -2.18 -11.98
C GLY A 79 2.66 -2.67 -10.59
N GLY A 80 2.71 -3.98 -10.32
CA GLY A 80 2.37 -4.56 -9.02
C GLY A 80 0.98 -4.16 -8.55
N SER A 81 0.80 -3.98 -7.25
CA SER A 81 -0.48 -3.61 -6.62
C SER A 81 -1.02 -2.24 -7.04
N THR A 82 -0.21 -1.39 -7.70
CA THR A 82 -0.74 -0.14 -8.29
C THR A 82 -1.69 -0.38 -9.47
N SER A 83 -1.73 -1.59 -10.01
CA SER A 83 -2.71 -1.97 -11.03
C SER A 83 -4.16 -1.97 -10.50
N VAL A 84 -4.33 -2.19 -9.18
CA VAL A 84 -5.64 -2.35 -8.52
C VAL A 84 -5.89 -1.35 -7.37
N TRP A 85 -4.96 -0.46 -7.06
CA TRP A 85 -5.07 0.49 -5.95
C TRP A 85 -6.06 1.62 -6.21
N SER A 86 -6.51 2.28 -5.14
CA SER A 86 -7.41 3.45 -5.21
C SER A 86 -6.68 4.78 -5.49
N GLY A 87 -5.36 4.81 -5.37
CA GLY A 87 -4.55 6.00 -5.66
C GLY A 87 -4.45 7.05 -4.55
N TRP A 88 -5.02 6.84 -3.37
CA TRP A 88 -4.94 7.81 -2.29
C TRP A 88 -3.52 7.92 -1.73
N CYS A 89 -3.04 9.16 -1.63
CA CYS A 89 -1.69 9.53 -1.26
C CYS A 89 -1.68 10.63 -0.21
N ARG A 90 -0.82 10.48 0.78
CA ARG A 90 -0.42 11.47 1.76
C ARG A 90 1.00 11.14 2.24
N PRO A 91 1.88 12.12 2.52
CA PRO A 91 3.15 11.84 3.19
C PRO A 91 2.92 11.34 4.62
N LEU A 92 3.89 10.66 5.18
CA LEU A 92 3.94 10.42 6.62
C LEU A 92 4.06 11.75 7.36
N ASP A 93 3.48 11.81 8.54
CA ASP A 93 3.59 12.98 9.41
C ASP A 93 4.90 12.96 10.21
N GLY A 94 5.38 14.10 10.73
CA GLY A 94 6.61 14.17 11.51
C GLY A 94 6.62 13.22 12.72
N ILE A 95 5.47 13.07 13.37
CA ILE A 95 5.33 12.16 14.53
C ILE A 95 5.59 10.69 14.17
N ASP A 96 5.37 10.28 12.91
CA ASP A 96 5.59 8.91 12.46
C ASP A 96 7.09 8.55 12.40
N PHE A 97 7.98 9.57 12.28
CA PHE A 97 9.44 9.40 12.29
C PHE A 97 10.01 9.39 13.71
N GLU A 98 9.27 9.86 14.69
CA GLU A 98 9.74 10.01 16.06
C GLU A 98 9.84 8.67 16.80
N ARG A 99 10.84 8.57 17.67
CA ARG A 99 10.87 7.52 18.69
C ARG A 99 9.93 7.95 19.82
N ARG A 100 8.80 7.28 19.93
CA ARG A 100 7.77 7.54 20.96
C ARG A 100 7.94 6.57 22.13
N ALA A 101 8.01 7.09 23.35
CA ALA A 101 8.20 6.27 24.56
C ALA A 101 7.03 5.27 24.76
N GLU A 102 5.82 5.71 24.44
CA GLU A 102 4.58 4.94 24.57
C GLU A 102 4.42 3.89 23.47
N LEU A 103 5.23 3.99 22.42
CA LEU A 103 5.19 3.10 21.26
C LEU A 103 6.52 2.38 21.10
N PRO A 104 6.71 1.25 21.77
CA PRO A 104 7.91 0.45 21.63
C PRO A 104 8.23 0.14 20.16
N HIS A 105 9.52 0.14 19.83
CA HIS A 105 10.01 -0.11 18.47
C HIS A 105 9.61 0.93 17.41
N SER A 106 9.10 2.11 17.80
CA SER A 106 8.89 3.25 16.90
C SER A 106 10.20 3.97 16.57
N GLY A 107 10.12 4.89 15.62
CA GLY A 107 11.22 5.76 15.21
C GLY A 107 11.96 5.27 13.97
N TRP A 108 12.17 6.19 13.05
CA TRP A 108 12.95 5.98 11.84
C TRP A 108 14.41 6.42 12.08
N PRO A 109 15.41 5.76 11.48
CA PRO A 109 16.80 6.22 11.56
C PRO A 109 17.11 7.36 10.57
N ILE A 110 16.09 7.92 9.94
CA ILE A 110 16.12 9.12 9.09
C ILE A 110 15.06 10.11 9.56
N ALA A 111 15.30 11.40 9.34
CA ALA A 111 14.34 12.45 9.64
C ALA A 111 13.39 12.72 8.47
N LEU A 112 12.21 13.32 8.76
CA LEU A 112 11.26 13.72 7.72
C LEU A 112 11.90 14.69 6.71
N GLU A 113 12.73 15.61 7.19
CA GLU A 113 13.42 16.62 6.40
C GLU A 113 14.32 16.01 5.33
N GLU A 114 14.94 14.87 5.60
CA GLU A 114 15.74 14.12 4.62
C GLU A 114 14.87 13.55 3.47
N LEU A 115 13.59 13.30 3.74
CA LEU A 115 12.68 12.70 2.76
C LEU A 115 11.84 13.76 2.01
N GLN A 116 11.70 14.96 2.56
CA GLN A 116 10.90 16.03 1.95
C GLN A 116 11.24 16.34 0.48
N PRO A 117 12.51 16.48 0.06
CA PRO A 117 12.84 16.72 -1.34
C PRO A 117 12.37 15.60 -2.26
N PHE A 118 12.39 14.36 -1.77
CA PHE A 118 11.95 13.18 -2.51
C PHE A 118 10.43 13.03 -2.54
N TYR A 119 9.71 13.56 -1.55
CA TYR A 119 8.25 13.67 -1.63
C TYR A 119 7.81 14.61 -2.76
N ALA A 120 8.52 15.72 -2.97
CA ALA A 120 8.24 16.62 -4.09
C ALA A 120 8.46 15.93 -5.44
N GLN A 121 9.57 15.20 -5.61
CA GLN A 121 9.82 14.39 -6.81
C GLN A 121 8.82 13.24 -6.96
N ALA A 122 8.40 12.60 -5.86
CA ALA A 122 7.39 11.55 -5.88
C ALA A 122 6.03 12.04 -6.37
N HIS A 123 5.70 13.31 -6.14
CA HIS A 123 4.50 13.95 -6.71
C HIS A 123 4.52 13.98 -8.24
N GLU A 124 5.67 14.19 -8.86
CA GLU A 124 5.83 14.13 -10.32
C GLU A 124 5.61 12.70 -10.83
N VAL A 125 6.26 11.72 -10.19
CA VAL A 125 6.10 10.29 -10.52
C VAL A 125 4.64 9.84 -10.37
N LEU A 126 3.94 10.33 -9.37
CA LEU A 126 2.54 9.97 -9.09
C LEU A 126 1.53 10.91 -9.78
N GLN A 127 2.01 11.88 -10.55
CA GLN A 127 1.18 12.87 -11.25
C GLN A 127 0.18 13.57 -10.33
N LEU A 128 0.60 13.89 -9.10
CA LEU A 128 -0.23 14.54 -8.07
C LEU A 128 -0.23 16.06 -8.19
N GLY A 129 0.56 16.64 -9.09
CA GLY A 129 0.82 18.08 -9.20
C GLY A 129 1.79 18.56 -8.13
N ARG A 130 1.79 19.86 -7.86
CA ARG A 130 2.65 20.48 -6.85
C ARG A 130 2.53 19.77 -5.49
N TYR A 131 3.66 19.56 -4.83
CA TYR A 131 3.69 19.01 -3.47
C TYR A 131 3.10 19.99 -2.48
N SER A 132 1.84 19.80 -2.13
CA SER A 132 1.11 20.58 -1.15
C SER A 132 -0.03 19.75 -0.54
N TYR A 133 -0.11 19.81 0.78
CA TYR A 133 -1.18 19.23 1.60
C TYR A 133 -1.84 20.27 2.50
N GLY A 134 -1.65 21.56 2.19
CA GLY A 134 -2.27 22.68 2.89
C GLY A 134 -3.77 22.72 2.66
N CYS A 135 -4.55 22.62 3.75
CA CYS A 135 -6.01 22.63 3.67
C CYS A 135 -6.57 23.93 3.11
N GLU A 136 -5.96 25.08 3.43
CA GLU A 136 -6.37 26.40 2.94
C GLU A 136 -6.19 26.57 1.42
N GLU A 137 -5.09 26.01 0.88
CA GLU A 137 -4.87 25.99 -0.55
C GLU A 137 -5.94 25.13 -1.25
N TRP A 138 -6.29 23.99 -0.66
CA TRP A 138 -7.33 23.12 -1.17
C TRP A 138 -8.72 23.74 -1.09
N GLU A 139 -9.05 24.44 0.00
CA GLU A 139 -10.30 25.20 0.14
C GLU A 139 -10.46 26.21 -0.99
N ARG A 140 -9.41 27.01 -1.27
CA ARG A 140 -9.44 27.98 -2.37
C ARG A 140 -9.60 27.31 -3.74
N ALA A 141 -8.96 26.18 -3.96
CA ALA A 141 -9.01 25.48 -5.24
C ALA A 141 -10.33 24.74 -5.48
N SER A 142 -10.93 24.18 -4.44
CA SER A 142 -12.14 23.34 -4.53
C SER A 142 -13.44 24.10 -4.24
N GLY A 143 -13.36 25.26 -3.59
CA GLY A 143 -14.52 25.99 -3.06
C GLY A 143 -15.24 25.29 -1.91
N ALA A 144 -14.61 24.26 -1.32
CA ALA A 144 -15.16 23.49 -0.20
C ALA A 144 -14.46 23.91 1.10
N THR A 145 -15.21 24.24 2.14
CA THR A 145 -14.70 24.74 3.42
C THR A 145 -14.61 23.62 4.46
N ARG A 146 -13.62 23.72 5.34
CA ARG A 146 -13.46 22.86 6.52
C ARG A 146 -14.54 23.13 7.57
N LEU A 147 -14.80 22.15 8.42
CA LEU A 147 -15.53 22.40 9.67
C LEU A 147 -14.75 23.40 10.54
N PRO A 148 -15.42 24.35 11.19
CA PRO A 148 -14.79 25.34 12.05
C PRO A 148 -14.41 24.75 13.42
N LEU A 149 -13.52 23.75 13.40
CA LEU A 149 -12.94 23.14 14.58
C LEU A 149 -11.61 23.82 14.93
N SER A 150 -11.28 23.86 16.21
CA SER A 150 -9.98 24.35 16.67
C SER A 150 -8.88 23.35 16.28
N ASP A 151 -7.85 23.79 15.58
CA ASP A 151 -6.69 22.96 15.21
C ASP A 151 -5.90 22.46 16.43
N HIS A 152 -6.13 23.02 17.64
CA HIS A 152 -5.57 22.51 18.89
C HIS A 152 -6.32 21.28 19.43
N GLU A 153 -7.56 21.06 19.00
CA GLU A 153 -8.40 19.92 19.41
C GLU A 153 -8.46 18.85 18.34
N ILE A 154 -8.79 19.25 17.10
CA ILE A 154 -8.89 18.39 15.93
C ILE A 154 -8.38 19.13 14.70
N SER A 155 -7.43 18.55 14.01
CA SER A 155 -6.88 19.07 12.78
C SER A 155 -7.59 18.49 11.56
N SER A 156 -7.86 19.34 10.57
CA SER A 156 -8.21 18.88 9.22
C SER A 156 -6.93 18.55 8.44
N ILE A 157 -6.96 17.42 7.75
CA ILE A 157 -5.85 16.92 6.93
C ILE A 157 -6.34 16.61 5.52
N LEU A 158 -5.44 16.62 4.54
CA LEU A 158 -5.76 16.42 3.13
C LEU A 158 -5.11 15.16 2.58
N PHE A 159 -5.85 14.42 1.75
CA PHE A 159 -5.36 13.36 0.88
C PHE A 159 -5.49 13.77 -0.58
N ARG A 160 -4.53 13.39 -1.41
CA ARG A 160 -4.55 13.59 -2.86
C ARG A 160 -4.69 12.23 -3.55
N GLN A 161 -5.34 12.20 -4.72
CA GLN A 161 -5.53 10.96 -5.45
C GLN A 161 -4.71 10.94 -6.74
N SER A 162 -3.89 9.90 -6.90
CA SER A 162 -3.16 9.60 -8.13
C SER A 162 -3.98 8.70 -9.03
N ALA A 163 -4.04 9.02 -10.31
CA ALA A 163 -4.61 8.16 -11.34
C ALA A 163 -3.57 7.20 -11.94
N VAL A 164 -2.30 7.30 -11.56
CA VAL A 164 -1.20 6.52 -12.12
C VAL A 164 -1.37 5.03 -11.82
N LYS A 165 -1.39 4.22 -12.86
CA LYS A 165 -1.21 2.76 -12.82
C LYS A 165 0.16 2.47 -13.38
N PHE A 166 1.16 2.24 -12.54
CA PHE A 166 2.57 2.23 -12.93
C PHE A 166 2.86 1.39 -14.18
N GLY A 167 2.34 0.16 -14.23
CA GLY A 167 2.52 -0.71 -15.38
C GLY A 167 1.92 -0.16 -16.68
N ALA A 168 0.74 0.47 -16.61
CA ALA A 168 0.10 1.06 -17.78
C ALA A 168 0.74 2.41 -18.15
N THR A 169 1.01 3.25 -17.15
CA THR A 169 1.51 4.61 -17.34
C THR A 169 2.94 4.63 -17.91
N TYR A 170 3.83 3.76 -17.39
CA TYR A 170 5.26 3.80 -17.71
C TYR A 170 5.73 2.71 -18.68
N ARG A 171 4.82 1.84 -19.13
CA ARG A 171 5.17 0.72 -20.02
C ARG A 171 5.84 1.15 -21.32
N SER A 172 5.31 2.15 -21.99
CA SER A 172 5.84 2.62 -23.27
C SER A 172 7.24 3.19 -23.14
N GLU A 173 7.49 4.01 -22.10
CA GLU A 173 8.80 4.54 -21.76
C GLU A 173 9.80 3.42 -21.51
N LEU A 174 9.46 2.47 -20.62
CA LEU A 174 10.31 1.33 -20.27
C LEU A 174 10.57 0.35 -21.42
N ALA A 175 9.65 0.27 -22.39
CA ALA A 175 9.82 -0.59 -23.56
C ALA A 175 10.84 -0.02 -24.58
N THR A 176 11.01 1.31 -24.61
CA THR A 176 11.87 2.01 -25.57
C THR A 176 13.27 2.28 -25.06
N THR A 177 13.48 2.31 -23.74
CA THR A 177 14.82 2.52 -23.16
C THR A 177 15.76 1.35 -23.47
N ARG A 178 17.05 1.67 -23.72
CA ARG A 178 18.07 0.68 -24.06
C ARG A 178 18.80 0.11 -22.85
N SER A 179 18.85 0.86 -21.76
CA SER A 179 19.57 0.48 -20.53
C SER A 179 18.75 -0.46 -19.64
N VAL A 180 17.41 -0.52 -19.79
CA VAL A 180 16.52 -1.32 -18.95
C VAL A 180 15.95 -2.50 -19.73
N CYS A 181 16.18 -3.71 -19.23
CA CYS A 181 15.56 -4.95 -19.69
C CYS A 181 14.65 -5.50 -18.59
N ILE A 182 13.35 -5.66 -18.87
CA ILE A 182 12.37 -6.21 -17.95
C ILE A 182 11.99 -7.62 -18.42
N TYR A 183 12.26 -8.62 -17.59
CA TYR A 183 11.80 -9.99 -17.79
C TYR A 183 10.49 -10.18 -16.99
N THR A 184 9.38 -10.39 -17.70
CA THR A 184 8.10 -10.78 -17.12
C THR A 184 8.01 -12.30 -17.00
N HIS A 185 7.18 -12.80 -16.08
CA HIS A 185 7.10 -14.22 -15.73
C HIS A 185 8.44 -14.80 -15.23
N ALA A 186 9.28 -13.95 -14.69
CA ALA A 186 10.61 -14.26 -14.15
C ALA A 186 10.51 -14.29 -12.61
N ASN A 187 10.31 -15.48 -12.07
CA ASN A 187 10.14 -15.67 -10.63
C ASN A 187 11.50 -15.92 -9.98
N VAL A 188 11.91 -15.05 -9.08
CA VAL A 188 13.15 -15.24 -8.33
C VAL A 188 12.96 -16.36 -7.32
N MET A 189 13.83 -17.35 -7.39
CA MET A 189 13.80 -18.55 -6.56
C MET A 189 14.62 -18.36 -5.29
N ALA A 190 15.84 -17.85 -5.43
CA ALA A 190 16.78 -17.61 -4.34
C ALA A 190 17.85 -16.59 -4.74
N LEU A 191 18.47 -15.99 -3.74
CA LEU A 191 19.71 -15.23 -3.87
C LEU A 191 20.89 -16.19 -3.54
N LYS A 192 21.92 -16.21 -4.39
CA LYS A 192 23.20 -16.84 -4.10
C LYS A 192 24.15 -15.81 -3.53
N PHE A 193 24.88 -16.18 -2.51
CA PHE A 193 25.85 -15.32 -1.88
C PHE A 193 27.28 -15.75 -2.19
N SER A 194 28.23 -14.83 -2.11
CA SER A 194 29.65 -15.14 -2.17
C SER A 194 30.04 -16.12 -1.05
N PRO A 195 31.19 -16.82 -1.16
CA PRO A 195 31.65 -17.72 -0.10
C PRO A 195 31.71 -17.08 1.28
N GLU A 196 32.12 -15.79 1.35
CA GLU A 196 32.18 -14.99 2.58
C GLU A 196 30.81 -14.46 3.04
N ALA A 197 29.75 -14.78 2.27
CA ALA A 197 28.37 -14.33 2.53
C ALA A 197 28.17 -12.81 2.61
N ARG A 198 29.07 -12.02 1.97
CA ARG A 198 29.05 -10.55 1.99
C ARG A 198 28.39 -9.92 0.77
N CYS A 199 28.29 -10.65 -0.33
CA CYS A 199 27.71 -10.14 -1.58
C CYS A 199 26.75 -11.14 -2.18
N VAL A 200 25.67 -10.65 -2.80
CA VAL A 200 24.87 -11.43 -3.75
C VAL A 200 25.73 -11.64 -5.00
N SER A 201 26.07 -12.88 -5.29
CA SER A 201 26.86 -13.28 -6.46
C SER A 201 25.98 -13.61 -7.66
N ALA A 202 24.76 -14.15 -7.41
CA ALA A 202 23.81 -14.47 -8.45
C ALA A 202 22.37 -14.52 -7.90
N ILE A 203 21.41 -14.42 -8.80
CA ILE A 203 19.97 -14.51 -8.56
C ILE A 203 19.43 -15.66 -9.41
N GLU A 204 18.88 -16.68 -8.80
CA GLU A 204 18.23 -17.79 -9.49
C GLU A 204 16.82 -17.41 -9.90
N VAL A 205 16.48 -17.63 -11.16
CA VAL A 205 15.18 -17.31 -11.73
C VAL A 205 14.57 -18.52 -12.39
N ALA A 206 13.27 -18.76 -12.11
CA ALA A 206 12.48 -19.76 -12.81
C ALA A 206 11.24 -19.11 -13.45
N THR A 207 10.80 -19.70 -14.55
CA THR A 207 9.53 -19.33 -15.17
C THR A 207 8.48 -20.40 -14.88
N THR A 208 7.22 -20.11 -15.18
CA THR A 208 6.16 -21.14 -15.11
C THR A 208 6.16 -22.10 -16.29
N ALA A 209 7.04 -21.91 -17.28
CA ALA A 209 7.30 -22.90 -18.33
C ALA A 209 8.21 -24.02 -17.78
N PRO A 210 7.87 -25.31 -17.97
CA PRO A 210 8.64 -26.43 -17.44
C PRO A 210 10.13 -26.37 -17.84
N GLY A 211 11.04 -26.51 -16.87
CA GLY A 211 12.48 -26.56 -17.08
C GLY A 211 13.13 -25.23 -17.50
N SER A 212 12.38 -24.14 -17.59
CA SER A 212 12.90 -22.83 -17.99
C SER A 212 13.44 -22.07 -16.77
N THR A 213 14.76 -22.07 -16.63
CA THR A 213 15.50 -21.36 -15.58
C THR A 213 16.65 -20.58 -16.16
N PHE A 214 17.07 -19.49 -15.50
CA PHE A 214 18.26 -18.74 -15.84
C PHE A 214 18.84 -18.05 -14.59
N GLU A 215 20.01 -17.49 -14.72
CA GLU A 215 20.74 -16.82 -13.65
C GLU A 215 21.01 -15.35 -14.02
N VAL A 216 20.90 -14.44 -13.06
CA VAL A 216 21.32 -13.04 -13.19
C VAL A 216 22.45 -12.77 -12.21
N ARG A 217 23.53 -12.16 -12.69
CA ARG A 217 24.72 -11.80 -11.90
C ARG A 217 24.86 -10.29 -11.83
N PRO A 218 24.28 -9.67 -10.81
CA PRO A 218 24.29 -8.23 -10.67
C PRO A 218 25.50 -7.73 -9.90
N ARG A 219 25.96 -6.51 -10.19
CA ARG A 219 26.83 -5.77 -9.28
C ARG A 219 26.07 -5.29 -8.05
N ILE A 220 24.83 -4.83 -8.24
CA ILE A 220 23.91 -4.39 -7.19
C ILE A 220 22.59 -5.13 -7.36
N ALA A 221 22.07 -5.70 -6.28
CA ALA A 221 20.74 -6.32 -6.20
C ALA A 221 19.80 -5.47 -5.35
N VAL A 222 18.56 -5.22 -5.84
CA VAL A 222 17.54 -4.48 -5.11
C VAL A 222 16.24 -5.30 -5.05
N LEU A 223 15.79 -5.62 -3.85
CA LEU A 223 14.51 -6.29 -3.64
C LEU A 223 13.39 -5.24 -3.63
N ALA A 224 12.48 -5.32 -4.59
CA ALA A 224 11.33 -4.44 -4.77
C ALA A 224 10.01 -5.24 -4.90
N GLY A 225 9.97 -6.46 -4.36
CA GLY A 225 8.84 -7.39 -4.42
C GLY A 225 7.65 -7.05 -3.51
N GLY A 226 7.74 -5.97 -2.73
CA GLY A 226 6.68 -5.51 -1.82
C GLY A 226 6.78 -6.07 -0.41
N GLY A 227 5.80 -5.72 0.44
CA GLY A 227 5.87 -5.90 1.89
C GLY A 227 6.04 -7.35 2.37
N ILE A 228 5.53 -8.32 1.63
CA ILE A 228 5.61 -9.75 1.99
C ILE A 228 6.75 -10.44 1.23
N GLU A 229 6.82 -10.29 -0.11
CA GLU A 229 7.77 -11.07 -0.91
C GLU A 229 9.23 -10.68 -0.67
N ASN A 230 9.56 -9.44 -0.27
CA ASN A 230 10.92 -9.07 0.11
C ASN A 230 11.42 -9.91 1.29
N ALA A 231 10.60 -10.05 2.33
CA ALA A 231 10.94 -10.88 3.49
C ALA A 231 10.97 -12.38 3.12
N ARG A 232 9.96 -12.86 2.36
CA ARG A 232 9.91 -14.26 1.91
C ARG A 232 11.17 -14.64 1.14
N LEU A 233 11.62 -13.80 0.20
CA LEU A 233 12.82 -14.08 -0.60
C LEU A 233 14.10 -14.11 0.24
N LEU A 234 14.25 -13.20 1.20
CA LEU A 234 15.38 -13.24 2.13
C LEU A 234 15.39 -14.51 2.98
N LEU A 235 14.22 -14.95 3.48
CA LEU A 235 14.09 -16.19 4.23
C LEU A 235 14.39 -17.43 3.37
N LEU A 236 13.92 -17.48 2.11
CA LEU A 236 14.22 -18.55 1.15
C LEU A 236 15.72 -18.64 0.83
N SER A 237 16.40 -17.49 0.83
CA SER A 237 17.83 -17.38 0.49
C SER A 237 18.76 -17.67 1.68
N SER A 238 18.21 -17.79 2.90
CA SER A 238 18.95 -18.11 4.11
C SER A 238 19.18 -19.63 4.20
N ARG A 239 20.36 -20.11 3.81
CA ARG A 239 20.70 -21.53 3.91
C ARG A 239 20.67 -22.00 5.37
N GLY A 240 19.85 -22.99 5.68
CA GLY A 240 19.84 -23.69 6.96
C GLY A 240 18.95 -23.09 8.05
N GLY A 241 17.90 -22.32 7.71
CA GLY A 241 16.88 -21.93 8.67
C GLY A 241 16.71 -20.41 8.87
N GLU A 242 16.22 -20.02 10.04
CA GLU A 242 15.91 -18.61 10.37
C GLU A 242 17.12 -17.66 10.35
N ARG A 243 18.34 -18.20 10.39
CA ARG A 243 19.58 -17.41 10.40
C ARG A 243 20.45 -17.80 9.21
N GLY A 244 20.88 -16.80 8.45
CA GLY A 244 21.72 -16.98 7.25
C GLY A 244 22.14 -15.62 6.69
N PRO A 245 22.79 -15.60 5.50
CA PRO A 245 23.14 -14.36 4.84
C PRO A 245 21.94 -13.44 4.70
N GLY A 246 22.10 -12.16 5.09
CA GLY A 246 21.01 -11.19 5.12
C GLY A 246 20.04 -11.31 6.32
N ASN A 247 20.17 -12.36 7.15
CA ASN A 247 19.35 -12.54 8.37
C ASN A 247 20.12 -13.13 9.57
N PRO A 248 21.34 -12.68 9.90
CA PRO A 248 22.16 -13.31 10.93
C PRO A 248 21.57 -13.20 12.34
N ARG A 249 20.65 -12.26 12.55
CA ARG A 249 19.99 -12.00 13.83
C ARG A 249 18.55 -12.51 13.92
N GLY A 250 18.00 -13.11 12.84
CA GLY A 250 16.62 -13.61 12.80
C GLY A 250 15.56 -12.49 12.85
N VAL A 251 15.84 -11.32 12.27
CA VAL A 251 14.94 -10.16 12.26
C VAL A 251 14.08 -10.09 11.00
N VAL A 252 14.52 -10.72 9.90
CA VAL A 252 13.75 -10.79 8.65
C VAL A 252 12.38 -11.42 8.92
N GLY A 253 11.35 -10.79 8.41
CA GLY A 253 9.96 -11.18 8.59
C GLY A 253 9.30 -10.59 9.84
N ARG A 254 10.04 -10.26 10.91
CA ARG A 254 9.49 -9.67 12.13
C ARG A 254 9.02 -8.24 11.91
N TYR A 255 8.16 -7.76 12.82
CA TYR A 255 7.55 -6.43 12.78
C TYR A 255 6.69 -6.20 11.54
N PHE A 256 6.17 -7.26 10.94
CA PHE A 256 5.16 -7.11 9.91
C PHE A 256 3.99 -6.31 10.47
N THR A 257 3.61 -5.25 9.78
CA THR A 257 2.51 -4.40 10.20
C THR A 257 1.63 -3.99 9.03
N GLU A 258 0.42 -3.61 9.36
CA GLU A 258 -0.59 -3.05 8.47
C GLU A 258 -1.29 -1.87 9.13
N HIS A 259 -2.04 -1.12 8.32
CA HIS A 259 -3.04 -0.22 8.87
C HIS A 259 -4.31 -0.97 9.25
N GLY A 260 -4.98 -0.54 10.31
CA GLY A 260 -6.33 -0.95 10.62
C GLY A 260 -7.37 -0.01 10.00
N TYR A 261 -8.48 -0.57 9.56
CA TYR A 261 -9.70 0.16 9.22
C TYR A 261 -10.84 -0.24 10.15
N VAL A 262 -11.68 0.73 10.53
CA VAL A 262 -12.92 0.45 11.26
C VAL A 262 -14.01 1.43 10.85
N ASP A 263 -15.22 0.94 10.63
CA ASP A 263 -16.41 1.79 10.56
C ASP A 263 -16.78 2.18 11.99
N SER A 264 -16.44 3.41 12.38
CA SER A 264 -16.20 3.82 13.75
C SER A 264 -17.39 4.52 14.42
N ALA A 265 -18.19 5.26 13.65
CA ALA A 265 -19.30 6.04 14.19
C ALA A 265 -20.29 6.46 13.11
N SER A 266 -21.46 6.92 13.52
CA SER A 266 -22.35 7.76 12.72
C SER A 266 -22.26 9.21 13.22
N TYR A 267 -22.09 10.16 12.31
CA TYR A 267 -22.11 11.59 12.63
C TYR A 267 -23.51 12.15 12.46
N VAL A 268 -24.01 12.77 13.51
CA VAL A 268 -25.30 13.48 13.56
C VAL A 268 -25.01 14.97 13.55
N PRO A 269 -25.18 15.68 12.41
CA PRO A 269 -24.94 17.11 12.34
C PRO A 269 -25.99 17.90 13.15
N ALA A 270 -25.57 19.01 13.75
CA ALA A 270 -26.50 19.92 14.45
C ALA A 270 -27.45 20.60 13.47
N ARG A 271 -26.98 20.87 12.25
CA ARG A 271 -27.74 21.48 11.16
C ARG A 271 -27.64 20.63 9.91
N PRO A 272 -28.77 20.22 9.28
CA PRO A 272 -28.74 19.39 8.08
C PRO A 272 -28.04 19.99 6.87
N GLU A 273 -27.93 21.33 6.83
CA GLU A 273 -27.27 22.11 5.78
C GLU A 273 -25.74 22.18 5.93
N ASP A 274 -25.17 21.76 7.07
CA ASP A 274 -23.74 21.81 7.30
C ASP A 274 -23.00 21.01 6.22
N SER A 275 -22.14 21.70 5.49
CA SER A 275 -21.45 21.13 4.34
C SER A 275 -20.23 20.32 4.78
N LEU A 276 -20.24 19.02 4.46
CA LEU A 276 -19.07 18.15 4.60
C LEU A 276 -18.31 17.96 3.27
N LYS A 277 -18.49 18.86 2.29
CA LYS A 277 -17.86 18.76 0.97
C LYS A 277 -16.34 18.61 1.04
N PHE A 278 -15.67 19.36 1.92
CA PHE A 278 -14.23 19.27 2.09
C PHE A 278 -13.75 17.85 2.43
N TYR A 279 -14.56 17.08 3.17
CA TYR A 279 -14.26 15.74 3.65
C TYR A 279 -14.75 14.62 2.72
N THR A 280 -15.36 15.00 1.60
CA THR A 280 -15.72 14.06 0.52
C THR A 280 -14.75 14.21 -0.65
N GLU A 281 -14.80 13.30 -1.60
CA GLU A 281 -14.00 13.37 -2.80
C GLU A 281 -14.40 14.57 -3.64
N GLN A 282 -13.46 15.46 -3.90
CA GLN A 282 -13.65 16.68 -4.69
C GLN A 282 -12.61 16.74 -5.81
N ALA A 283 -13.04 17.20 -6.97
CA ALA A 283 -12.16 17.56 -8.06
C ALA A 283 -11.95 19.09 -8.06
N ALA A 284 -10.72 19.53 -8.18
CA ALA A 284 -10.36 20.95 -8.25
C ALA A 284 -9.39 21.20 -9.41
N GLY A 285 -9.53 22.35 -10.07
CA GLY A 285 -8.58 22.83 -11.06
C GLY A 285 -7.31 23.32 -10.37
N GLN A 286 -6.16 22.79 -10.78
CA GLN A 286 -4.86 23.23 -10.29
C GLN A 286 -3.84 23.15 -11.42
N GLU A 287 -3.19 24.27 -11.74
CA GLU A 287 -2.16 24.36 -12.79
C GLU A 287 -2.63 23.77 -14.15
N GLY A 288 -3.88 24.08 -14.55
CA GLY A 288 -4.45 23.59 -15.81
C GLY A 288 -4.88 22.12 -15.82
N HIS A 289 -4.78 21.41 -14.69
CA HIS A 289 -5.19 20.03 -14.55
C HIS A 289 -6.27 19.85 -13.48
N ILE A 290 -7.15 18.87 -13.68
CA ILE A 290 -8.11 18.45 -12.65
C ILE A 290 -7.39 17.50 -11.69
N ARG A 291 -7.41 17.84 -10.41
CA ARG A 291 -6.83 17.07 -9.31
C ARG A 291 -7.92 16.63 -8.35
N THR A 292 -7.84 15.42 -7.86
CA THR A 292 -8.79 14.89 -6.89
C THR A 292 -8.17 14.89 -5.50
N GLY A 293 -8.94 15.33 -4.51
CA GLY A 293 -8.55 15.30 -3.10
C GLY A 293 -9.75 15.11 -2.19
N ARG A 294 -9.49 14.79 -0.94
CA ARG A 294 -10.49 14.75 0.13
C ARG A 294 -9.86 15.07 1.46
N GLY A 295 -10.62 15.73 2.32
CA GLY A 295 -10.22 15.93 3.71
C GLY A 295 -10.48 14.71 4.59
N ALA A 296 -9.81 14.72 5.73
CA ALA A 296 -10.10 13.86 6.88
C ALA A 296 -9.83 14.65 8.16
N LEU A 297 -10.23 14.12 9.29
CA LEU A 297 -9.94 14.66 10.62
C LEU A 297 -8.89 13.80 11.31
N SER A 298 -8.02 14.43 12.10
CA SER A 298 -7.01 13.76 12.92
C SER A 298 -6.83 14.50 14.23
N VAL A 299 -6.37 13.80 15.27
CA VAL A 299 -5.97 14.42 16.53
C VAL A 299 -4.62 15.12 16.30
N PRO A 300 -4.41 16.39 16.75
CA PRO A 300 -3.15 17.09 16.60
C PRO A 300 -1.97 16.35 17.26
N HIS A 301 -0.79 16.39 16.64
CA HIS A 301 0.39 15.67 17.14
C HIS A 301 0.81 16.06 18.57
N SER A 302 0.62 17.33 18.96
CA SER A 302 0.87 17.79 20.33
C SER A 302 0.00 17.04 21.35
N ARG A 303 -1.26 16.77 21.00
CA ARG A 303 -2.18 16.02 21.84
C ARG A 303 -1.90 14.53 21.79
N GLN A 304 -1.54 13.98 20.61
CA GLN A 304 -1.12 12.59 20.49
C GLN A 304 0.05 12.28 21.40
N ARG A 305 1.11 13.13 21.42
CA ARG A 305 2.27 12.95 22.32
C ARG A 305 1.87 13.02 23.79
N ARG A 306 1.01 13.98 24.16
CA ARG A 306 0.59 14.15 25.56
C ARG A 306 -0.25 12.98 26.08
N GLU A 307 -1.08 12.38 25.23
CA GLU A 307 -2.01 11.31 25.61
C GLU A 307 -1.53 9.90 25.16
N GLY A 308 -0.33 9.78 24.56
CA GLY A 308 0.21 8.51 24.08
C GLY A 308 -0.64 7.86 22.97
N LEU A 309 -1.21 8.66 22.05
CA LEU A 309 -2.11 8.16 21.02
C LEU A 309 -1.36 7.75 19.75
N LEU A 310 -1.82 6.69 19.12
CA LEU A 310 -1.44 6.30 17.77
C LEU A 310 -2.08 7.24 16.75
N ASN A 311 -1.41 7.43 15.62
CA ASN A 311 -1.86 8.32 14.57
C ASN A 311 -3.05 7.71 13.80
N CYS A 312 -4.05 8.54 13.43
CA CYS A 312 -5.21 8.08 12.68
C CYS A 312 -5.84 9.18 11.82
N ALA A 313 -6.55 8.77 10.77
CA ALA A 313 -7.36 9.62 9.93
C ALA A 313 -8.83 9.18 9.96
N MET A 314 -9.73 10.09 10.27
CA MET A 314 -11.17 9.88 10.40
C MET A 314 -11.89 10.49 9.20
N PHE A 315 -12.51 9.67 8.38
CA PHE A 315 -13.16 10.06 7.13
C PHE A 315 -14.67 10.07 7.27
N PHE A 316 -15.31 11.13 6.81
CA PHE A 316 -16.75 11.12 6.59
C PHE A 316 -17.10 10.35 5.31
N ARG A 317 -18.08 9.49 5.39
CA ARG A 317 -18.68 8.77 4.28
C ARG A 317 -20.16 9.01 4.23
N PRO A 318 -20.69 9.60 3.13
CA PRO A 318 -22.13 9.71 2.98
C PRO A 318 -22.73 8.32 2.85
N ALA A 319 -23.67 7.99 3.72
CA ALA A 319 -24.50 6.81 3.59
C ALA A 319 -25.74 7.20 2.79
N TYR A 320 -25.77 6.77 1.54
CA TYR A 320 -26.96 6.87 0.72
C TYR A 320 -27.84 5.65 0.98
N GLU A 321 -29.14 5.87 1.19
CA GLU A 321 -30.08 4.77 1.17
C GLU A 321 -30.02 4.11 -0.20
N SER A 322 -29.49 2.90 -0.27
CA SER A 322 -29.52 2.14 -1.51
C SER A 322 -30.98 1.82 -1.81
N HIS A 323 -31.46 2.23 -3.01
CA HIS A 323 -32.80 1.81 -3.46
C HIS A 323 -32.96 0.29 -3.26
N PRO A 324 -34.09 -0.20 -2.78
CA PRO A 324 -34.30 -1.63 -2.48
C PRO A 324 -33.86 -2.56 -3.63
N ALA A 325 -34.01 -2.11 -4.88
CA ALA A 325 -33.52 -2.83 -6.05
C ALA A 325 -32.01 -3.13 -6.03
N PHE A 326 -31.18 -2.30 -5.36
CA PHE A 326 -29.76 -2.58 -5.21
C PHE A 326 -29.45 -3.66 -4.15
N LYS A 327 -30.43 -4.02 -3.32
CA LYS A 327 -30.32 -5.13 -2.35
C LYS A 327 -30.71 -6.47 -2.98
N ASP A 328 -31.30 -6.47 -4.20
CA ASP A 328 -31.62 -7.69 -4.93
C ASP A 328 -30.32 -8.43 -5.30
N PRO A 329 -30.14 -9.70 -4.90
CA PRO A 329 -28.94 -10.48 -5.18
C PRO A 329 -28.60 -10.56 -6.68
N ARG A 330 -29.60 -10.51 -7.56
CA ARG A 330 -29.44 -10.54 -9.01
C ARG A 330 -28.84 -9.23 -9.53
N VAL A 331 -29.29 -8.10 -9.01
CA VAL A 331 -28.72 -6.78 -9.32
C VAL A 331 -27.29 -6.67 -8.79
N GLN A 332 -27.03 -7.13 -7.56
CA GLN A 332 -25.69 -7.21 -6.99
C GLN A 332 -24.75 -8.09 -7.83
N SER A 333 -25.26 -9.19 -8.35
CA SER A 333 -24.51 -10.09 -9.25
C SER A 333 -24.09 -9.38 -10.54
N VAL A 334 -24.97 -8.58 -11.14
CA VAL A 334 -24.65 -7.79 -12.35
C VAL A 334 -23.68 -6.66 -12.04
N LEU A 335 -23.88 -5.93 -10.96
CA LEU A 335 -22.97 -4.85 -10.55
C LEU A 335 -21.56 -5.39 -10.26
N SER A 336 -21.47 -6.52 -9.56
CA SER A 336 -20.19 -7.18 -9.30
C SER A 336 -19.52 -7.68 -10.58
N ALA A 337 -20.28 -8.22 -11.53
CA ALA A 337 -19.75 -8.61 -12.85
C ALA A 337 -19.27 -7.40 -13.66
N TRP A 338 -19.99 -6.30 -13.59
CA TRP A 338 -19.61 -5.05 -14.26
C TRP A 338 -18.34 -4.43 -13.67
N ASP A 339 -18.21 -4.44 -12.35
CA ASP A 339 -17.00 -3.97 -11.67
C ASP A 339 -15.80 -4.89 -11.95
N MET A 340 -16.03 -6.20 -12.06
CA MET A 340 -15.02 -7.16 -12.50
C MET A 340 -14.57 -6.91 -13.94
N LEU A 341 -15.49 -6.60 -14.86
CA LEU A 341 -15.18 -6.26 -16.25
C LEU A 341 -14.39 -4.94 -16.36
N LYS A 342 -14.72 -3.95 -15.54
CA LYS A 342 -13.98 -2.68 -15.46
C LYS A 342 -12.60 -2.83 -14.82
N GLY A 343 -12.46 -3.71 -13.84
CA GLY A 343 -11.22 -3.94 -13.10
C GLY A 343 -10.23 -4.88 -13.80
N CYS A 344 -10.58 -5.47 -14.94
CA CYS A 344 -9.77 -6.42 -15.73
C CYS A 344 -8.94 -7.37 -14.88
N ALA A 345 -9.44 -8.52 -14.46
CA ALA A 345 -8.53 -9.66 -14.33
C ALA A 345 -8.90 -10.82 -13.41
N LEU A 346 -9.80 -10.68 -12.47
CA LEU A 346 -10.08 -11.77 -11.50
C LEU A 346 -11.44 -12.44 -11.67
N ALA A 347 -12.13 -12.22 -12.80
CA ALA A 347 -13.47 -12.73 -13.00
C ALA A 347 -13.50 -14.16 -13.52
N ASP A 348 -13.67 -15.12 -12.62
CA ASP A 348 -14.24 -16.41 -12.99
C ASP A 348 -15.72 -16.20 -13.40
N ARG A 349 -16.00 -16.33 -14.67
CA ARG A 349 -17.36 -16.36 -15.28
C ARG A 349 -18.22 -15.08 -15.12
N PRO A 350 -17.78 -13.93 -15.67
CA PRO A 350 -18.60 -12.71 -15.65
C PRO A 350 -19.95 -12.89 -16.38
N TRP A 351 -20.00 -13.73 -17.42
CA TRP A 351 -21.18 -13.97 -18.26
C TRP A 351 -22.30 -14.71 -17.51
N THR A 352 -21.98 -15.63 -16.59
CA THR A 352 -23.00 -16.30 -15.77
C THR A 352 -23.66 -15.34 -14.78
N ARG A 353 -22.91 -14.35 -14.27
CA ARG A 353 -23.46 -13.31 -13.38
C ARG A 353 -24.28 -12.27 -14.14
N LEU A 354 -23.88 -11.95 -15.37
CA LEU A 354 -24.70 -11.10 -16.26
C LEU A 354 -26.01 -11.81 -16.65
N ALA A 355 -25.98 -13.10 -16.93
CA ALA A 355 -27.17 -13.91 -17.21
C ALA A 355 -28.15 -13.96 -16.02
N CYS A 356 -27.64 -14.02 -14.78
CA CYS A 356 -28.50 -13.92 -13.58
C CYS A 356 -29.22 -12.57 -13.49
N GLY A 357 -28.59 -11.48 -13.96
CA GLY A 357 -29.21 -10.15 -14.01
C GLY A 357 -30.28 -10.02 -15.09
N ALA A 358 -30.16 -10.73 -16.20
CA ALA A 358 -31.17 -10.76 -17.26
C ALA A 358 -32.53 -11.33 -16.77
N ALA A 359 -32.53 -12.10 -15.68
CA ALA A 359 -33.72 -12.60 -15.02
C ALA A 359 -34.47 -11.55 -14.16
N ALA A 360 -33.98 -10.33 -14.05
CA ALA A 360 -34.58 -9.27 -13.24
C ALA A 360 -34.60 -7.89 -13.95
N PRO A 361 -35.17 -7.77 -15.16
CA PRO A 361 -35.09 -6.53 -15.95
C PRO A 361 -35.74 -5.34 -15.24
N LEU A 362 -36.77 -5.56 -14.45
CA LEU A 362 -37.47 -4.51 -13.70
C LEU A 362 -36.60 -3.96 -12.55
N ALA A 363 -35.94 -4.82 -11.81
CA ALA A 363 -35.03 -4.41 -10.73
C ALA A 363 -33.78 -3.68 -11.27
N LEU A 364 -33.25 -4.13 -12.40
CA LEU A 364 -32.16 -3.47 -13.11
C LEU A 364 -32.54 -2.10 -13.66
N SER A 365 -33.70 -1.98 -14.31
CA SER A 365 -34.19 -0.70 -14.82
C SER A 365 -34.45 0.30 -13.69
N GLN A 366 -35.04 -0.14 -12.58
CA GLN A 366 -35.27 0.68 -11.39
C GLN A 366 -33.93 1.12 -10.74
N ALA A 367 -32.94 0.22 -10.67
CA ALA A 367 -31.62 0.53 -10.18
C ALA A 367 -30.89 1.55 -11.09
N LEU A 368 -30.91 1.34 -12.42
CA LEU A 368 -30.35 2.27 -13.41
C LEU A 368 -31.05 3.64 -13.34
N TRP A 369 -32.37 3.67 -13.26
CA TRP A 369 -33.14 4.92 -13.21
C TRP A 369 -32.93 5.68 -11.93
N SER A 370 -32.85 4.97 -10.81
CA SER A 370 -32.46 5.59 -9.54
C SER A 370 -31.05 6.20 -9.58
N LYS A 371 -30.13 5.61 -10.33
CA LYS A 371 -28.76 6.12 -10.54
C LYS A 371 -28.72 7.34 -11.46
N LEU A 372 -29.53 7.34 -12.52
CA LEU A 372 -29.68 8.47 -13.45
C LEU A 372 -30.40 9.68 -12.81
N ARG A 373 -31.43 9.44 -12.00
CA ARG A 373 -32.12 10.50 -11.24
C ARG A 373 -31.24 11.10 -10.12
N ARG A 374 -30.21 10.40 -9.64
CA ARG A 374 -29.26 10.88 -8.61
C ARG A 374 -28.26 11.90 -9.13
N GLY A 375 -28.21 12.22 -10.42
CA GLY A 375 -27.48 13.36 -10.97
C GLY A 375 -27.94 14.74 -10.45
N GLY A 376 -29.03 14.80 -9.65
CA GLY A 376 -29.53 15.94 -8.92
C GLY A 376 -29.61 15.65 -7.43
N GLN A 377 -28.64 16.12 -6.67
CA GLN A 377 -28.66 16.38 -5.22
C GLN A 377 -29.50 15.42 -4.34
N THR A 378 -29.02 14.21 -4.07
CA THR A 378 -29.51 13.47 -2.91
C THR A 378 -28.70 13.89 -1.68
N ARG A 379 -29.31 14.59 -0.73
CA ARG A 379 -28.73 14.81 0.61
C ARG A 379 -28.42 13.45 1.22
N ALA A 380 -27.19 13.28 1.72
CA ALA A 380 -26.87 12.12 2.52
C ALA A 380 -27.81 12.11 3.74
N ARG A 381 -28.55 11.02 3.95
CA ARG A 381 -29.42 10.89 5.12
C ARG A 381 -28.64 10.61 6.41
N GLU A 382 -27.47 10.01 6.27
CA GLU A 382 -26.59 9.63 7.37
C GLU A 382 -25.14 9.83 6.95
N TRP A 383 -24.32 10.29 7.85
CA TRP A 383 -22.88 10.39 7.67
C TRP A 383 -22.20 9.35 8.56
N ARG A 384 -21.60 8.35 7.95
CA ARG A 384 -20.76 7.37 8.65
C ARG A 384 -19.33 7.83 8.72
N MET A 385 -18.63 7.40 9.73
CA MET A 385 -17.20 7.61 9.85
C MET A 385 -16.46 6.29 9.65
N ARG A 386 -15.44 6.32 8.81
CA ARG A 386 -14.48 5.24 8.68
C ARG A 386 -13.10 5.76 9.06
N THR A 387 -12.43 5.04 9.92
CA THR A 387 -11.11 5.43 10.44
C THR A 387 -10.04 4.50 9.92
N LEU A 388 -8.99 5.12 9.40
CA LEU A 388 -7.73 4.48 9.03
C LEU A 388 -6.73 4.80 10.13
N PHE A 389 -6.10 3.80 10.71
CA PHE A 389 -5.27 4.00 11.88
C PHE A 389 -3.96 3.18 11.85
N GLU A 390 -2.97 3.71 12.53
CA GLU A 390 -1.68 3.08 12.78
C GLU A 390 -1.85 1.88 13.72
N CYS A 391 -1.16 0.78 13.41
CA CYS A 391 -0.93 -0.31 14.34
C CYS A 391 0.50 -0.25 14.85
N ALA A 392 0.69 -0.43 16.15
CA ALA A 392 2.01 -0.37 16.77
C ALA A 392 2.91 -1.53 16.29
N PRO A 393 4.21 -1.28 16.02
CA PRO A 393 5.15 -2.33 15.66
C PRO A 393 5.22 -3.43 16.73
N ASP A 394 5.08 -4.69 16.34
CA ASP A 394 5.16 -5.85 17.21
C ASP A 394 6.06 -6.92 16.58
N PRO A 395 7.14 -7.37 17.26
CA PRO A 395 8.02 -8.40 16.74
C PRO A 395 7.36 -9.78 16.57
N ASN A 396 6.19 -10.01 17.21
CA ASN A 396 5.42 -11.23 17.08
C ASN A 396 4.54 -11.24 15.82
N ASN A 397 4.18 -10.08 15.31
CA ASN A 397 3.60 -9.93 13.98
C ASN A 397 4.71 -10.15 12.96
N ARG A 398 4.65 -11.25 12.20
CA ARG A 398 5.78 -11.68 11.38
C ARG A 398 5.38 -12.51 10.17
N ILE A 399 6.30 -12.59 9.24
CA ILE A 399 6.27 -13.48 8.08
C ILE A 399 7.28 -14.59 8.32
N GLU A 400 6.85 -15.83 8.12
CA GLU A 400 7.66 -17.04 8.16
C GLU A 400 7.48 -17.82 6.86
N LEU A 401 8.33 -18.82 6.64
CA LEU A 401 8.12 -19.81 5.59
C LEU A 401 7.22 -20.93 6.11
N SER A 402 6.22 -21.32 5.31
CA SER A 402 5.37 -22.46 5.60
C SER A 402 6.01 -23.77 5.14
N GLY A 403 5.49 -24.90 5.63
CA GLY A 403 5.81 -26.22 5.09
C GLY A 403 5.16 -26.52 3.74
N THR A 404 4.15 -25.73 3.32
CA THR A 404 3.51 -25.83 1.99
C THR A 404 4.33 -25.09 0.94
N CYS A 405 4.34 -25.60 -0.30
CA CYS A 405 5.06 -24.99 -1.41
C CYS A 405 4.10 -24.45 -2.49
N ASP A 406 4.55 -23.43 -3.19
CA ASP A 406 3.90 -22.94 -4.41
C ASP A 406 4.16 -23.85 -5.62
N ALA A 407 3.58 -23.53 -6.76
CA ALA A 407 3.72 -24.32 -7.99
C ALA A 407 5.16 -24.36 -8.55
N LEU A 408 6.08 -23.55 -8.03
CA LEU A 408 7.50 -23.56 -8.36
C LEU A 408 8.34 -24.29 -7.31
N GLY A 409 7.70 -24.95 -6.33
CA GLY A 409 8.38 -25.69 -5.27
C GLY A 409 8.98 -24.83 -4.16
N ARG A 410 8.62 -23.53 -4.07
CA ARG A 410 9.12 -22.64 -3.00
C ARG A 410 8.17 -22.66 -1.81
N PRO A 411 8.64 -22.77 -0.57
CA PRO A 411 7.84 -22.53 0.63
C PRO A 411 7.03 -21.25 0.53
N VAL A 412 5.73 -21.29 0.77
CA VAL A 412 4.87 -20.11 0.74
C VAL A 412 5.06 -19.26 2.01
N ALA A 413 4.68 -18.00 1.95
CA ALA A 413 4.68 -17.14 3.12
C ALA A 413 3.57 -17.54 4.09
N ARG A 414 3.88 -17.61 5.39
CA ARG A 414 2.91 -17.67 6.48
C ARG A 414 2.94 -16.34 7.20
N VAL A 415 1.80 -15.64 7.24
CA VAL A 415 1.66 -14.33 7.86
C VAL A 415 0.97 -14.48 9.21
N HIS A 416 1.69 -14.15 10.28
CA HIS A 416 1.16 -13.97 11.62
C HIS A 416 0.97 -12.47 11.84
N TRP A 417 -0.26 -12.01 11.80
CA TRP A 417 -0.60 -10.62 12.09
C TRP A 417 -1.91 -10.52 12.86
N ARG A 418 -1.90 -9.66 13.84
CA ARG A 418 -3.10 -9.32 14.62
C ARG A 418 -3.04 -7.87 15.08
N MET A 419 -4.15 -7.21 15.04
CA MET A 419 -4.36 -5.97 15.77
C MET A 419 -4.46 -6.26 17.26
N ARG A 420 -4.02 -5.31 18.08
CA ARG A 420 -4.13 -5.41 19.53
C ARG A 420 -5.23 -4.47 20.02
N GLU A 421 -5.81 -4.81 21.16
CA GLU A 421 -6.77 -3.92 21.83
C GLU A 421 -6.17 -2.53 22.12
N ALA A 422 -4.87 -2.47 22.43
CA ALA A 422 -4.16 -1.20 22.66
C ALA A 422 -4.19 -0.29 21.42
N ASP A 423 -4.08 -0.86 20.20
CA ASP A 423 -4.14 -0.09 18.96
C ASP A 423 -5.53 0.55 18.80
N VAL A 424 -6.58 -0.22 19.04
CA VAL A 424 -7.98 0.21 18.93
C VAL A 424 -8.39 1.16 20.06
N ARG A 425 -7.85 0.99 21.26
CA ARG A 425 -8.10 1.89 22.42
C ARG A 425 -7.70 3.33 22.08
N SER A 426 -6.61 3.51 21.35
CA SER A 426 -6.18 4.81 20.84
C SER A 426 -7.21 5.41 19.87
N VAL A 427 -7.80 4.58 19.00
CA VAL A 427 -8.84 5.01 18.05
C VAL A 427 -10.11 5.45 18.78
N VAL A 428 -10.58 4.66 19.75
CA VAL A 428 -11.75 5.00 20.60
C VAL A 428 -11.52 6.34 21.30
N ARG A 429 -10.33 6.54 21.89
CA ARG A 429 -9.99 7.80 22.55
C ARG A 429 -10.00 8.99 21.57
N SER A 430 -9.45 8.82 20.37
CA SER A 430 -9.47 9.85 19.31
C SER A 430 -10.88 10.25 18.91
N HIS A 431 -11.82 9.29 18.88
CA HIS A 431 -13.23 9.59 18.57
C HIS A 431 -13.95 10.31 19.71
N ARG A 432 -13.66 9.98 20.97
CA ARG A 432 -14.18 10.73 22.12
C ARG A 432 -13.70 12.18 22.12
N ILE A 433 -12.45 12.41 21.70
CA ILE A 433 -11.90 13.76 21.51
C ILE A 433 -12.66 14.49 20.41
N LEU A 434 -12.88 13.84 19.26
CA LEU A 434 -13.62 14.43 18.15
C LEU A 434 -15.08 14.73 18.54
N ASP A 435 -15.77 13.82 19.23
CA ASP A 435 -17.14 14.04 19.70
C ASP A 435 -17.25 15.26 20.62
N ALA A 436 -16.33 15.39 21.57
CA ALA A 436 -16.27 16.54 22.46
C ALA A 436 -16.06 17.87 21.69
N ALA A 437 -15.15 17.87 20.72
CA ALA A 437 -14.86 19.03 19.88
C ALA A 437 -16.08 19.42 19.01
N LEU A 438 -16.75 18.45 18.41
CA LEU A 438 -17.98 18.68 17.61
C LEU A 438 -19.11 19.27 18.47
N ARG A 439 -19.34 18.74 19.66
CA ARG A 439 -20.34 19.26 20.62
C ARG A 439 -20.00 20.68 21.08
N SER A 440 -18.74 20.92 21.46
CA SER A 440 -18.28 22.23 21.90
C SER A 440 -18.44 23.30 20.83
N ALA A 441 -18.19 22.94 19.56
CA ALA A 441 -18.36 23.84 18.42
C ALA A 441 -19.81 23.97 17.93
N GLY A 442 -20.78 23.27 18.52
CA GLY A 442 -22.18 23.29 18.10
C GLY A 442 -22.42 22.67 16.72
N LEU A 443 -21.53 21.78 16.28
CA LEU A 443 -21.57 21.15 14.94
C LEU A 443 -22.33 19.82 14.94
N GLY A 444 -22.67 19.26 16.10
CA GLY A 444 -23.35 17.99 16.24
C GLY A 444 -22.59 17.04 17.15
N HIS A 445 -22.77 15.74 16.94
CA HIS A 445 -22.15 14.71 17.80
C HIS A 445 -21.91 13.40 17.04
N LEU A 446 -21.11 12.51 17.64
CA LEU A 446 -20.92 11.17 17.16
C LEU A 446 -21.75 10.16 17.94
N GLN A 447 -22.39 9.26 17.22
CA GLN A 447 -22.88 8.00 17.76
C GLN A 447 -21.79 6.96 17.52
N LEU A 448 -21.02 6.65 18.55
CA LEU A 448 -19.92 5.72 18.47
C LEU A 448 -20.42 4.29 18.24
N ARG A 449 -19.60 3.45 17.62
CA ARG A 449 -19.89 2.03 17.36
C ARG A 449 -20.19 1.25 18.65
N GLY A 450 -19.52 1.59 19.73
CA GLY A 450 -19.66 0.98 21.05
C GLY A 450 -18.78 1.73 22.05
N GLU A 451 -18.88 1.36 23.31
CA GLU A 451 -18.11 1.98 24.39
C GLU A 451 -16.77 1.28 24.64
N GLU A 452 -16.70 -0.02 24.37
CA GLU A 452 -15.57 -0.87 24.70
C GLU A 452 -14.64 -1.11 23.50
N PRO A 453 -13.31 -1.04 23.69
CA PRO A 453 -12.34 -1.30 22.62
C PRO A 453 -12.48 -2.67 21.94
N ALA A 454 -12.95 -3.69 22.67
CA ALA A 454 -13.16 -5.03 22.11
C ALA A 454 -14.21 -5.05 20.98
N GLU A 455 -15.26 -4.23 21.06
CA GLU A 455 -16.30 -4.12 20.01
C GLU A 455 -15.71 -3.51 18.72
N TRP A 456 -14.81 -2.57 18.88
CA TRP A 456 -14.10 -1.94 17.75
C TRP A 456 -13.09 -2.90 17.12
N LEU A 457 -12.37 -3.66 17.97
CA LEU A 457 -11.39 -4.64 17.49
C LEU A 457 -12.07 -5.74 16.67
N ALA A 458 -13.23 -6.24 17.13
CA ALA A 458 -14.00 -7.24 16.40
C ALA A 458 -14.54 -6.76 15.04
N ALA A 459 -14.62 -5.45 14.84
CA ALA A 459 -15.10 -4.83 13.61
C ALA A 459 -13.97 -4.24 12.75
N ALA A 460 -12.74 -4.26 13.23
CA ALA A 460 -11.60 -3.72 12.52
C ALA A 460 -11.11 -4.68 11.43
N GLU A 461 -10.69 -4.13 10.31
CA GLU A 461 -10.23 -4.87 9.14
C GLU A 461 -8.80 -4.48 8.78
N PRO A 462 -7.98 -5.41 8.21
CA PRO A 462 -6.66 -5.08 7.68
C PRO A 462 -6.75 -4.19 6.43
N GLY A 463 -5.83 -3.23 6.35
CA GLY A 463 -5.78 -2.23 5.27
C GLY A 463 -5.17 -2.71 3.96
N ARG A 464 -4.56 -3.89 3.94
CA ARG A 464 -3.75 -4.42 2.83
C ARG A 464 -2.54 -3.53 2.50
N HIS A 465 -1.99 -2.91 3.52
CA HIS A 465 -0.82 -2.04 3.46
C HIS A 465 0.36 -2.73 4.16
N HIS A 466 0.93 -3.75 3.50
CA HIS A 466 1.99 -4.59 4.05
C HIS A 466 3.27 -3.80 4.28
N MET A 467 3.77 -3.73 5.52
CA MET A 467 4.93 -2.94 5.92
C MET A 467 5.80 -3.70 6.93
N GLY A 468 7.02 -3.22 7.17
CA GLY A 468 7.83 -3.52 8.33
C GLY A 468 8.65 -4.81 8.32
N ALA A 469 8.32 -5.80 7.49
CA ALA A 469 8.94 -7.14 7.54
C ALA A 469 10.45 -7.19 7.20
N THR A 470 11.00 -6.10 6.66
CA THR A 470 12.45 -5.87 6.48
C THR A 470 12.83 -4.49 6.99
N ARG A 471 12.32 -4.14 8.18
CA ARG A 471 12.37 -2.79 8.73
C ARG A 471 13.76 -2.18 8.77
N MET A 472 13.79 -0.87 8.59
CA MET A 472 14.99 -0.04 8.69
C MET A 472 15.34 0.21 10.18
N HIS A 473 16.61 0.03 10.54
CA HIS A 473 17.11 0.39 11.86
C HIS A 473 18.62 0.54 11.82
N ALA A 474 19.21 1.39 12.67
CA ALA A 474 20.65 1.57 12.76
C ALA A 474 21.35 0.34 13.34
N ASP A 475 20.72 -0.32 14.32
CA ASP A 475 21.21 -1.54 14.95
C ASP A 475 20.74 -2.78 14.17
N PRO A 476 21.65 -3.63 13.66
CA PRO A 476 21.31 -4.86 12.94
C PRO A 476 20.59 -5.91 13.80
N ALA A 477 20.58 -5.76 15.13
CA ALA A 477 19.79 -6.62 16.02
C ALA A 477 18.29 -6.22 16.03
N GLN A 478 17.95 -5.04 15.56
CA GLN A 478 16.61 -4.50 15.59
C GLN A 478 16.04 -4.18 14.19
N GLY A 479 16.83 -4.29 13.13
CA GLY A 479 16.42 -4.07 11.75
C GLY A 479 17.15 -4.94 10.75
N VAL A 480 16.58 -5.00 9.55
CA VAL A 480 17.12 -5.77 8.42
C VAL A 480 17.97 -4.89 7.51
N VAL A 481 17.57 -3.63 7.34
CA VAL A 481 18.30 -2.68 6.50
C VAL A 481 18.75 -1.46 7.30
N ASP A 482 19.86 -0.87 6.86
CA ASP A 482 20.37 0.39 7.38
C ASP A 482 19.56 1.59 6.87
N ARG A 483 19.94 2.82 7.30
CA ARG A 483 19.29 4.06 6.85
C ARG A 483 19.28 4.29 5.33
N ASN A 484 20.15 3.61 4.59
CA ASN A 484 20.26 3.69 3.13
C ASN A 484 19.57 2.51 2.43
N CYS A 485 18.71 1.78 3.15
CA CYS A 485 18.02 0.59 2.68
C CYS A 485 18.94 -0.58 2.29
N ARG A 486 20.23 -0.57 2.69
CA ARG A 486 21.16 -1.68 2.46
C ARG A 486 20.97 -2.75 3.54
N VAL A 487 20.90 -4.00 3.13
CA VAL A 487 20.79 -5.15 4.05
C VAL A 487 22.05 -5.23 4.91
N HIS A 488 21.88 -5.29 6.22
CA HIS A 488 23.00 -5.36 7.16
C HIS A 488 23.90 -6.57 6.88
N GLY A 489 25.20 -6.30 6.74
CA GLY A 489 26.23 -7.32 6.48
C GLY A 489 26.34 -7.75 5.03
N ILE A 490 25.54 -7.23 4.09
CA ILE A 490 25.62 -7.51 2.66
C ILE A 490 25.92 -6.21 1.91
N ASP A 491 27.05 -6.20 1.19
CA ASP A 491 27.60 -4.97 0.62
C ASP A 491 26.82 -4.46 -0.61
N ASN A 492 26.18 -5.36 -1.39
CA ASN A 492 25.51 -5.04 -2.64
C ASN A 492 24.01 -5.37 -2.69
N LEU A 493 23.38 -5.59 -1.55
CA LEU A 493 21.94 -5.92 -1.46
C LEU A 493 21.16 -4.81 -0.78
N PHE A 494 20.13 -4.32 -1.45
CA PHE A 494 19.24 -3.27 -0.97
C PHE A 494 17.78 -3.73 -1.01
N VAL A 495 16.92 -3.08 -0.22
CA VAL A 495 15.47 -3.32 -0.20
C VAL A 495 14.73 -2.02 -0.47
N ALA A 496 13.87 -2.01 -1.48
CA ALA A 496 12.97 -0.92 -1.80
C ALA A 496 11.50 -1.32 -1.55
N GLY A 497 10.71 -0.42 -1.00
CA GLY A 497 9.30 -0.66 -0.73
C GLY A 497 8.91 -0.47 0.73
N SER A 498 7.65 -0.71 1.04
CA SER A 498 7.09 -0.51 2.39
C SER A 498 7.58 -1.51 3.44
N SER A 499 8.18 -2.63 3.03
CA SER A 499 8.75 -3.59 3.98
C SER A 499 9.84 -2.99 4.87
N VAL A 500 10.50 -1.88 4.44
CA VAL A 500 11.55 -1.21 5.23
C VAL A 500 11.01 -0.24 6.28
N PHE A 501 9.71 0.02 6.36
CA PHE A 501 9.14 0.99 7.29
C PHE A 501 9.26 0.51 8.74
N PRO A 502 9.90 1.28 9.65
CA PRO A 502 9.91 0.96 11.08
C PRO A 502 8.55 1.14 11.74
N SER A 503 7.81 2.17 11.31
CA SER A 503 6.43 2.50 11.70
C SER A 503 5.69 3.03 10.47
N GLY A 504 4.39 2.79 10.40
CA GLY A 504 3.58 3.06 9.20
C GLY A 504 2.79 4.36 9.24
N GLY A 505 2.62 4.98 10.44
CA GLY A 505 1.61 6.02 10.61
C GLY A 505 0.23 5.52 10.14
N PHE A 506 -0.60 6.40 9.61
CA PHE A 506 -1.85 6.02 8.95
C PHE A 506 -1.82 6.27 7.42
N ALA A 507 -0.83 7.01 6.92
CA ALA A 507 -0.82 7.41 5.51
C ALA A 507 -0.63 6.21 4.58
N ASN A 508 -1.39 6.15 3.47
CA ASN A 508 -1.21 5.11 2.47
C ASN A 508 0.27 5.05 2.01
N PRO A 509 0.94 3.89 2.02
CA PRO A 509 2.39 3.82 1.97
C PRO A 509 3.01 4.20 0.62
N THR A 510 2.24 4.19 -0.49
CA THR A 510 2.80 4.28 -1.85
C THR A 510 3.58 5.57 -2.11
N LEU A 511 3.12 6.74 -1.62
CA LEU A 511 3.86 7.99 -1.78
C LEU A 511 5.23 7.92 -1.09
N THR A 512 5.27 7.42 0.13
CA THR A 512 6.53 7.23 0.89
C THR A 512 7.42 6.15 0.26
N VAL A 513 6.84 5.08 -0.29
CA VAL A 513 7.60 4.07 -1.06
C VAL A 513 8.32 4.71 -2.24
N VAL A 514 7.62 5.55 -3.02
CA VAL A 514 8.22 6.26 -4.18
C VAL A 514 9.31 7.22 -3.71
N ALA A 515 9.07 8.01 -2.66
CA ALA A 515 10.06 8.95 -2.11
C ALA A 515 11.33 8.25 -1.60
N LEU A 516 11.19 7.16 -0.82
CA LEU A 516 12.33 6.36 -0.37
C LEU A 516 13.09 5.72 -1.53
N THR A 517 12.38 5.29 -2.56
CA THR A 517 13.00 4.70 -3.75
C THR A 517 13.81 5.74 -4.54
N LEU A 518 13.32 6.97 -4.65
CA LEU A 518 14.05 8.09 -5.27
C LEU A 518 15.30 8.44 -4.44
N ARG A 519 15.18 8.43 -3.09
CA ARG A 519 16.34 8.61 -2.21
C ARG A 519 17.38 7.49 -2.40
N LEU A 520 16.93 6.23 -2.51
CA LEU A 520 17.82 5.10 -2.81
C LEU A 520 18.47 5.25 -4.19
N ALA A 521 17.72 5.64 -5.21
CA ALA A 521 18.27 5.89 -6.55
C ALA A 521 19.37 6.96 -6.55
N SER A 522 19.18 8.04 -5.80
CA SER A 522 20.18 9.09 -5.60
C SER A 522 21.47 8.52 -4.97
N ALA A 523 21.34 7.70 -3.92
CA ALA A 523 22.48 7.06 -3.27
C ALA A 523 23.22 6.05 -4.18
N LEU A 524 22.51 5.33 -5.04
CA LEU A 524 23.09 4.36 -6.00
C LEU A 524 23.65 5.03 -7.27
N SER A 525 23.44 6.32 -7.44
CA SER A 525 23.91 7.07 -8.61
C SER A 525 25.26 7.73 -8.39
N ASN A 526 25.63 7.92 -7.13
CA ASN A 526 26.93 8.42 -6.69
C ASN A 526 27.91 7.25 -6.50
#